data_ca02a6a4b3fa72b5d386589dc633a3b5
#
_entry.id   ca02a6a4b3fa72b5d386589dc633a3b5
#
_cell.length_a   1.000
_cell.length_b   1.000
_cell.length_c   1.000
_cell.angle_alpha   90.00
_cell.angle_beta   90.00
_cell.angle_gamma   90.00
#
_symmetry.space_group_name_H-M   'P 1'
#
loop_
_entity.id
_entity.type
_entity.pdbx_description
1 polymer ?
#
loop_
_entity_poly.entity_id
_entity_poly.type
_entity_poly.pdbx_seq_one_letter_code
_entity_poly.pdbx_strand_id
1 'polypeptide(L)'
;MSQSNKPTAVYAVNFLSMLPGVDPAEFEQFSNTVDRPRCLAHTDLVQGFDAFRVVDQPEGSTVDIVEVMRVADWPRWEQVRDNDPSIRPVMDGFNRLVDPSSVRTLFTVPIIGADQS
;
A
#
# COMPACT_ATOMS: atom_id res chain seq x y z
N MET A 1 18.45 -15.56 -17.04
CA MET A 1 17.22 -15.00 -17.22
C MET A 1 16.76 -14.23 -15.98
N SER A 2 16.20 -13.17 -16.22
CA SER A 2 15.72 -12.38 -15.11
C SER A 2 14.38 -12.89 -14.63
N GLN A 3 14.26 -13.05 -13.36
CA GLN A 3 13.04 -13.46 -12.74
C GLN A 3 12.65 -12.39 -11.76
N SER A 4 11.39 -12.18 -11.65
CA SER A 4 10.93 -11.48 -10.49
C SER A 4 11.24 -12.34 -9.27
N ASN A 5 11.91 -11.76 -8.30
CA ASN A 5 12.19 -12.45 -7.05
C ASN A 5 11.13 -12.17 -5.99
N LYS A 6 10.07 -11.47 -6.39
CA LYS A 6 8.98 -11.21 -5.46
C LYS A 6 8.24 -12.50 -5.18
N PRO A 7 8.11 -12.92 -3.94
CA PRO A 7 7.28 -14.06 -3.62
C PRO A 7 5.81 -13.75 -3.91
N THR A 8 5.03 -14.79 -4.12
CA THR A 8 3.60 -14.64 -4.37
C THR A 8 2.91 -13.99 -3.18
N ALA A 9 3.12 -14.56 -2.00
CA ALA A 9 2.55 -14.00 -0.77
C ALA A 9 3.55 -13.03 -0.16
N VAL A 10 3.15 -11.80 0.07
CA VAL A 10 4.04 -10.74 0.56
C VAL A 10 3.33 -9.83 1.54
N TYR A 11 4.13 -9.16 2.37
CA TYR A 11 3.71 -7.93 3.01
C TYR A 11 4.34 -6.80 2.21
N ALA A 12 3.51 -6.03 1.52
CA ALA A 12 3.98 -4.87 0.75
C ALA A 12 3.96 -3.66 1.67
N VAL A 13 5.10 -3.01 1.81
CA VAL A 13 5.24 -1.81 2.66
C VAL A 13 5.43 -0.62 1.75
N ASN A 14 4.48 0.30 1.78
CA ASN A 14 4.49 1.48 0.94
C ASN A 14 4.86 2.71 1.75
N PHE A 15 5.69 3.56 1.17
CA PHE A 15 6.05 4.87 1.74
C PHE A 15 5.54 5.92 0.76
N LEU A 16 4.75 6.87 1.25
CA LEU A 16 4.08 7.85 0.40
C LEU A 16 4.24 9.24 0.95
N SER A 17 4.35 10.22 0.04
CA SER A 17 4.22 11.64 0.39
C SER A 17 3.04 12.22 -0.37
N MET A 18 2.36 13.17 0.25
CA MET A 18 1.23 13.82 -0.39
C MET A 18 1.71 14.82 -1.42
N LEU A 19 0.87 15.10 -2.41
CA LEU A 19 1.11 16.22 -3.32
C LEU A 19 1.16 17.52 -2.53
N PRO A 20 1.90 18.53 -3.02
CA PRO A 20 1.96 19.82 -2.33
C PRO A 20 0.55 20.38 -2.10
N GLY A 21 0.32 20.87 -0.89
CA GLY A 21 -0.96 21.46 -0.53
C GLY A 21 -2.02 20.47 -0.07
N VAL A 22 -1.78 19.18 -0.19
CA VAL A 22 -2.72 18.18 0.30
C VAL A 22 -2.47 17.92 1.78
N ASP A 23 -3.53 18.04 2.56
CA ASP A 23 -3.47 17.73 3.99
C ASP A 23 -3.50 16.19 4.15
N PRO A 24 -2.59 15.62 4.95
CA PRO A 24 -2.63 14.18 5.23
C PRO A 24 -3.98 13.69 5.74
N ALA A 25 -4.75 14.55 6.39
CA ALA A 25 -6.10 14.18 6.84
C ALA A 25 -7.04 13.85 5.68
N GLU A 26 -6.84 14.47 4.52
CA GLU A 26 -7.61 14.12 3.32
C GLU A 26 -7.29 12.71 2.87
N PHE A 27 -6.03 12.34 2.92
CA PHE A 27 -5.63 10.98 2.57
C PHE A 27 -6.20 9.98 3.58
N GLU A 28 -6.20 10.33 4.86
CA GLU A 28 -6.74 9.43 5.89
C GLU A 28 -8.21 9.14 5.64
N GLN A 29 -8.98 10.17 5.27
CA GLN A 29 -10.38 9.97 4.95
C GLN A 29 -10.55 9.07 3.72
N PHE A 30 -9.79 9.33 2.67
CA PHE A 30 -9.78 8.49 1.49
C PHE A 30 -9.40 7.04 1.84
N SER A 31 -8.36 6.86 2.64
CA SER A 31 -7.91 5.55 3.08
C SER A 31 -9.01 4.80 3.82
N ASN A 32 -9.70 5.47 4.72
CA ASN A 32 -10.72 4.85 5.56
C ASN A 32 -12.01 4.54 4.80
N THR A 33 -12.37 5.35 3.82
CA THR A 33 -13.69 5.25 3.18
C THR A 33 -13.64 4.64 1.78
N VAL A 34 -12.48 4.63 1.13
CA VAL A 34 -12.36 4.15 -0.25
C VAL A 34 -11.26 3.12 -0.38
N ASP A 35 -10.02 3.50 -0.06
CA ASP A 35 -8.84 2.70 -0.39
C ASP A 35 -8.88 1.34 0.30
N ARG A 36 -8.84 1.33 1.62
CA ARG A 36 -8.77 0.07 2.36
C ARG A 36 -10.04 -0.76 2.23
N PRO A 37 -11.25 -0.19 2.32
CA PRO A 37 -12.46 -1.01 2.16
C PRO A 37 -12.54 -1.70 0.81
N ARG A 38 -12.18 -1.00 -0.26
CA ARG A 38 -12.28 -1.59 -1.59
C ARG A 38 -11.21 -2.65 -1.83
N CYS A 39 -10.00 -2.41 -1.36
CA CYS A 39 -8.93 -3.40 -1.46
C CYS A 39 -9.25 -4.63 -0.62
N LEU A 40 -9.70 -4.43 0.62
CA LEU A 40 -10.00 -5.52 1.55
C LEU A 40 -11.23 -6.33 1.14
N ALA A 41 -12.07 -5.79 0.24
CA ALA A 41 -13.19 -6.55 -0.30
C ALA A 41 -12.72 -7.74 -1.15
N HIS A 42 -11.50 -7.69 -1.68
CA HIS A 42 -10.89 -8.81 -2.39
C HIS A 42 -10.22 -9.72 -1.37
N THR A 43 -11.03 -10.41 -0.58
CA THR A 43 -10.57 -11.14 0.60
C THR A 43 -9.63 -12.30 0.31
N ASP A 44 -9.67 -12.84 -0.90
CA ASP A 44 -8.76 -13.91 -1.32
C ASP A 44 -7.38 -13.38 -1.70
N LEU A 45 -7.24 -12.08 -1.88
CA LEU A 45 -5.99 -11.45 -2.29
C LEU A 45 -5.42 -10.52 -1.23
N VAL A 46 -6.23 -9.58 -0.74
CA VAL A 46 -5.78 -8.60 0.26
C VAL A 46 -6.32 -9.03 1.61
N GLN A 47 -5.45 -9.57 2.45
CA GLN A 47 -5.84 -10.17 3.71
C GLN A 47 -5.54 -9.27 4.90
N GLY A 48 -4.92 -8.14 4.66
CA GLY A 48 -4.68 -7.11 5.66
C GLY A 48 -4.23 -5.84 4.98
N PHE A 49 -4.60 -4.71 5.55
CA PHE A 49 -4.21 -3.42 4.98
C PHE A 49 -4.29 -2.39 6.10
N ASP A 50 -3.14 -2.00 6.61
CA ASP A 50 -3.01 -0.99 7.65
C ASP A 50 -2.31 0.23 7.11
N ALA A 51 -2.72 1.40 7.55
CA ALA A 51 -2.11 2.66 7.13
C ALA A 51 -1.74 3.46 8.38
N PHE A 52 -0.60 4.12 8.32
CA PHE A 52 -0.04 4.85 9.44
C PHE A 52 0.36 6.24 8.98
N ARG A 53 0.02 7.25 9.77
CA ARG A 53 0.50 8.60 9.55
C ARG A 53 1.85 8.75 10.25
N VAL A 54 2.84 9.28 9.55
CA VAL A 54 4.15 9.52 10.14
C VAL A 54 4.05 10.78 11.00
N VAL A 55 4.45 10.66 12.26
CA VAL A 55 4.38 11.79 13.21
C VAL A 55 5.76 12.33 13.55
N ASP A 56 6.81 11.57 13.28
CA ASP A 56 8.20 12.02 13.50
C ASP A 56 9.12 11.20 12.60
N GLN A 57 10.15 11.84 12.07
CA GLN A 57 11.08 11.14 11.18
C GLN A 57 12.40 11.91 11.13
N PRO A 58 13.49 11.24 10.73
CA PRO A 58 14.80 11.90 10.65
C PRO A 58 14.77 13.07 9.67
N GLU A 59 15.63 14.03 9.92
CA GLU A 59 15.84 15.16 9.03
C GLU A 59 16.17 14.64 7.62
N GLY A 60 15.55 15.24 6.60
CA GLY A 60 15.73 14.81 5.22
C GLY A 60 14.73 13.80 4.74
N SER A 61 13.98 13.16 5.64
CA SER A 61 12.91 12.25 5.28
C SER A 61 11.61 13.05 5.14
N THR A 62 10.80 12.71 4.12
CA THR A 62 9.56 13.43 3.83
C THR A 62 8.38 12.48 3.62
N VAL A 63 8.37 11.38 4.33
CA VAL A 63 7.30 10.40 4.21
C VAL A 63 6.11 10.85 5.06
N ASP A 64 4.93 10.90 4.46
CA ASP A 64 3.71 11.27 5.17
C ASP A 64 2.95 10.05 5.68
N ILE A 65 2.92 8.99 4.89
CA ILE A 65 2.09 7.81 5.15
C ILE A 65 2.93 6.55 4.92
N VAL A 66 2.74 5.58 5.79
CA VAL A 66 3.26 4.23 5.60
C VAL A 66 2.07 3.27 5.55
N GLU A 67 2.04 2.40 4.56
CA GLU A 67 1.00 1.38 4.44
C GLU A 67 1.63 0.00 4.48
N VAL A 68 0.93 -0.95 5.11
CA VAL A 68 1.36 -2.34 5.11
C VAL A 68 0.19 -3.17 4.62
N MET A 69 0.39 -3.85 3.50
CA MET A 69 -0.63 -4.71 2.90
C MET A 69 -0.16 -6.16 2.95
N ARG A 70 -1.02 -7.02 3.47
CA ARG A 70 -0.77 -8.45 3.42
C ARG A 70 -1.50 -9.00 2.19
N VAL A 71 -0.74 -9.46 1.19
CA VAL A 71 -1.29 -9.88 -0.08
C VAL A 71 -0.92 -11.35 -0.33
N ALA A 72 -1.93 -12.17 -0.58
CA ALA A 72 -1.74 -13.61 -0.75
C ALA A 72 -1.10 -13.97 -2.08
N ASP A 73 -1.34 -13.15 -3.11
CA ASP A 73 -0.83 -13.43 -4.45
C ASP A 73 -0.62 -12.09 -5.15
N TRP A 74 0.61 -11.59 -5.08
CA TRP A 74 0.91 -10.25 -5.57
C TRP A 74 0.67 -10.10 -7.08
N PRO A 75 1.13 -11.03 -7.94
CA PRO A 75 0.86 -10.86 -9.37
C PRO A 75 -0.63 -10.80 -9.72
N ARG A 76 -1.46 -11.58 -9.03
CA ARG A 76 -2.90 -11.51 -9.23
C ARG A 76 -3.46 -10.20 -8.72
N TRP A 77 -2.97 -9.72 -7.57
CA TRP A 77 -3.42 -8.44 -7.04
C TRP A 77 -3.12 -7.30 -8.00
N GLU A 78 -1.92 -7.31 -8.62
CA GLU A 78 -1.59 -6.29 -9.61
C GLU A 78 -2.58 -6.28 -10.77
N GLN A 79 -3.00 -7.44 -11.23
CA GLN A 79 -3.98 -7.52 -12.31
C GLN A 79 -5.34 -6.98 -11.88
N VAL A 80 -5.78 -7.30 -10.67
CA VAL A 80 -7.04 -6.79 -10.14
C VAL A 80 -6.94 -5.28 -9.97
N ARG A 81 -5.86 -4.81 -9.36
CA ARG A 81 -5.65 -3.38 -9.12
C ARG A 81 -5.72 -2.58 -10.42
N ASP A 82 -5.11 -3.10 -11.47
CA ASP A 82 -4.97 -2.37 -12.73
C ASP A 82 -6.20 -2.51 -13.63
N ASN A 83 -7.03 -3.53 -13.44
CA ASN A 83 -8.08 -3.84 -14.40
C ASN A 83 -9.49 -3.92 -13.80
N ASP A 84 -9.62 -4.16 -12.52
CA ASP A 84 -10.95 -4.35 -11.93
C ASP A 84 -11.62 -2.99 -11.70
N PRO A 85 -12.83 -2.78 -12.23
CA PRO A 85 -13.52 -1.50 -12.04
C PRO A 85 -13.75 -1.14 -10.58
N SER A 86 -13.84 -2.11 -9.69
CA SER A 86 -14.06 -1.84 -8.27
C SER A 86 -12.89 -1.07 -7.63
N ILE A 87 -11.70 -1.13 -8.24
CA ILE A 87 -10.50 -0.48 -7.73
C ILE A 87 -10.26 0.88 -8.41
N ARG A 88 -11.03 1.21 -9.44
CA ARG A 88 -10.84 2.49 -10.12
C ARG A 88 -10.92 3.69 -9.17
N PRO A 89 -11.88 3.75 -8.24
CA PRO A 89 -11.91 4.88 -7.29
C PRO A 89 -10.67 4.96 -6.40
N VAL A 90 -10.05 3.81 -6.11
CA VAL A 90 -8.79 3.77 -5.35
C VAL A 90 -7.69 4.45 -6.15
N MET A 91 -7.54 4.06 -7.42
CA MET A 91 -6.49 4.63 -8.26
C MET A 91 -6.72 6.13 -8.49
N ASP A 92 -7.97 6.52 -8.73
CA ASP A 92 -8.29 7.93 -8.96
C ASP A 92 -7.98 8.78 -7.73
N GLY A 93 -8.36 8.30 -6.55
CA GLY A 93 -8.09 9.03 -5.31
C GLY A 93 -6.61 9.10 -5.01
N PHE A 94 -5.91 7.99 -5.21
CA PHE A 94 -4.47 7.94 -5.00
C PHE A 94 -3.76 8.96 -5.90
N ASN A 95 -4.13 8.99 -7.18
CA ASN A 95 -3.51 9.92 -8.13
C ASN A 95 -3.81 11.37 -7.79
N ARG A 96 -4.93 11.63 -7.13
CA ARG A 96 -5.31 12.99 -6.76
C ARG A 96 -4.55 13.48 -5.52
N LEU A 97 -4.16 12.59 -4.64
CA LEU A 97 -3.64 12.96 -3.31
C LEU A 97 -2.15 12.73 -3.13
N VAL A 98 -1.60 11.73 -3.80
CA VAL A 98 -0.24 11.25 -3.57
C VAL A 98 0.71 11.71 -4.66
N ASP A 99 1.90 12.15 -4.26
CA ASP A 99 2.97 12.46 -5.20
C ASP A 99 3.51 11.14 -5.77
N PRO A 100 3.31 10.88 -7.07
CA PRO A 100 3.71 9.57 -7.63
C PRO A 100 5.21 9.34 -7.57
N SER A 101 6.03 10.40 -7.58
CA SER A 101 7.48 10.25 -7.51
C SER A 101 7.94 9.86 -6.11
N SER A 102 7.08 9.98 -5.11
CA SER A 102 7.44 9.67 -3.73
C SER A 102 7.21 8.20 -3.38
N VAL A 103 6.44 7.48 -4.20
CA VAL A 103 6.00 6.13 -3.85
C VAL A 103 7.16 5.16 -3.87
N ARG A 104 7.38 4.47 -2.76
CA ARG A 104 8.36 3.40 -2.66
C ARG A 104 7.69 2.21 -2.03
N THR A 105 7.88 1.05 -2.63
CA THR A 105 7.30 -0.19 -2.13
C THR A 105 8.39 -1.19 -1.85
N LEU A 106 8.39 -1.71 -0.64
CA LEU A 106 9.25 -2.83 -0.26
C LEU A 106 8.39 -4.07 -0.15
N PHE A 107 8.82 -5.14 -0.79
CA PHE A 107 8.15 -6.43 -0.67
C PHE A 107 8.89 -7.24 0.38
N THR A 108 8.17 -7.64 1.41
CA THR A 108 8.75 -8.28 2.57
C THR A 108 8.05 -9.60 2.86
N VAL A 109 8.75 -10.48 3.54
CA VAL A 109 8.17 -11.69 4.09
C VAL A 109 8.54 -11.76 5.56
N PRO A 110 7.71 -12.38 6.38
CA PRO A 110 8.04 -12.52 7.80
C PRO A 110 9.36 -13.26 7.99
N ILE A 111 10.15 -12.81 8.95
CA ILE A 111 11.31 -13.56 9.37
C ILE A 111 10.80 -14.73 10.22
N ILE A 112 11.11 -15.93 9.80
CA ILE A 112 10.69 -17.11 10.52
C ILE A 112 11.62 -17.29 11.70
N GLY A 113 11.04 -17.37 12.88
CA GLY A 113 11.81 -17.49 14.10
C GLY A 113 11.15 -18.47 15.06
N ALA A 114 11.62 -18.46 16.29
CA ALA A 114 11.13 -19.39 17.30
C ALA A 114 9.63 -19.24 17.57
N ASP A 115 9.10 -18.06 17.33
CA ASP A 115 7.69 -17.78 17.53
C ASP A 115 6.81 -18.43 16.47
N GLN A 116 7.41 -19.01 15.46
CA GLN A 116 6.68 -19.67 14.39
C GLN A 116 6.29 -21.10 14.71
N SER A 117 6.70 -21.57 15.83
CA SER A 117 6.37 -22.91 16.25
C SER A 117 4.87 -23.12 16.44
#